data_bfac192c446d1703d71062fea845949e
#
_entry.id   bfac192c446d1703d71062fea845949e
#
_cell.length_a   1.000
_cell.length_b   1.000
_cell.length_c   1.000
_cell.angle_alpha   90.00
_cell.angle_beta   90.00
_cell.angle_gamma   90.00
#
_symmetry.space_group_name_H-M   'P 1'
#
loop_
_entity.id
_entity.type
_entity.pdbx_description
1 polymer ?
#
loop_
_entity_poly.entity_id
_entity_poly.type
_entity_poly.pdbx_seq_one_letter_code
_entity_poly.pdbx_strand_id
1 'polypeptide(L)'
;SVLFTYHEGQLKVLLVERANHPEKGKWGLPGGFVDETQDNCLEDTVLRKLKEKTGVIPPYIEQLCSVGNNQRDVRGWSVTVCYTALIAHQACKAHIDSVDHVMWLPIDEVAQKNLAFDHNELIAQARERLKQKSLYSIVPGFALPEVFTLPELQHVHEILIGKEIQKKSFRRRIEQADLLIDTGEKRAEKGRPASLYRLKKSSADYRFIRNLEF
;
A
#
# COMPACT_ATOMS: atom_id res chain seq x y z
N SER A 1 1.39 -10.11 2.26
CA SER A 1 1.27 -8.63 2.28
C SER A 1 0.71 -8.11 0.97
N VAL A 2 -0.29 -7.24 1.02
CA VAL A 2 -0.78 -6.49 -0.14
C VAL A 2 -0.14 -5.11 -0.11
N LEU A 3 0.96 -4.95 -0.84
CA LEU A 3 1.69 -3.69 -0.92
C LEU A 3 1.22 -2.88 -2.13
N PHE A 4 0.73 -1.68 -1.87
CA PHE A 4 0.28 -0.74 -2.90
C PHE A 4 1.26 0.41 -3.11
N THR A 5 1.25 0.94 -4.32
CA THR A 5 1.88 2.20 -4.68
C THR A 5 0.99 2.99 -5.63
N TYR A 6 1.14 4.31 -5.64
CA TYR A 6 0.56 5.18 -6.66
C TYR A 6 1.67 5.63 -7.62
N HIS A 7 1.50 5.35 -8.91
CA HIS A 7 2.47 5.72 -9.93
C HIS A 7 1.80 5.91 -11.29
N GLU A 8 2.17 6.97 -12.00
CA GLU A 8 1.65 7.30 -13.35
C GLU A 8 0.11 7.35 -13.43
N GLY A 9 -0.52 7.94 -12.41
CA GLY A 9 -1.98 8.07 -12.37
C GLY A 9 -2.73 6.81 -11.97
N GLN A 10 -2.04 5.74 -11.60
CA GLN A 10 -2.65 4.43 -11.30
C GLN A 10 -2.26 3.90 -9.93
N LEU A 11 -3.20 3.21 -9.28
CA LEU A 11 -2.91 2.36 -8.14
C LEU A 11 -2.34 1.04 -8.65
N LYS A 12 -1.17 0.65 -8.15
CA LYS A 12 -0.50 -0.61 -8.50
C LYS A 12 -0.29 -1.46 -7.26
N VAL A 13 -0.28 -2.79 -7.43
CA VAL A 13 0.03 -3.77 -6.38
C VAL A 13 1.32 -4.49 -6.71
N LEU A 14 2.13 -4.76 -5.69
CA LEU A 14 3.37 -5.53 -5.84
C LEU A 14 3.08 -7.02 -5.87
N LEU A 15 3.52 -7.69 -6.91
CA LEU A 15 3.44 -9.14 -7.05
C LEU A 15 4.85 -9.74 -7.21
N VAL A 16 4.96 -10.98 -6.77
CA VAL A 16 6.17 -11.81 -6.92
C VAL A 16 5.82 -13.07 -7.69
N GLU A 17 6.68 -13.50 -8.61
CA GLU A 17 6.55 -14.78 -9.29
C GLU A 17 7.17 -15.87 -8.41
N ARG A 18 6.43 -16.94 -8.19
CA ARG A 18 6.81 -18.02 -7.27
C ARG A 18 7.79 -19.00 -7.93
N ALA A 19 8.98 -19.13 -7.39
CA ALA A 19 9.98 -20.10 -7.86
C ALA A 19 9.70 -21.54 -7.40
N ASN A 20 8.89 -21.73 -6.33
CA ASN A 20 8.71 -23.02 -5.67
C ASN A 20 7.25 -23.50 -5.63
N HIS A 21 7.06 -24.82 -5.56
CA HIS A 21 5.78 -25.47 -5.31
C HIS A 21 5.24 -25.19 -3.87
N PRO A 22 3.93 -25.24 -3.66
CA PRO A 22 2.87 -25.29 -4.67
C PRO A 22 2.76 -23.96 -5.46
N GLU A 23 2.04 -24.00 -6.60
CA GLU A 23 1.75 -22.83 -7.42
C GLU A 23 3.00 -22.18 -8.05
N LYS A 24 4.06 -22.98 -8.36
CA LYS A 24 5.27 -22.52 -9.06
C LYS A 24 4.92 -21.85 -10.39
N GLY A 25 5.59 -20.73 -10.71
CA GLY A 25 5.39 -19.94 -11.91
C GLY A 25 4.14 -19.04 -11.88
N LYS A 26 3.28 -19.15 -10.86
CA LYS A 26 2.19 -18.20 -10.68
C LYS A 26 2.66 -16.95 -9.94
N TRP A 27 2.02 -15.84 -10.28
CA TRP A 27 2.18 -14.60 -9.55
C TRP A 27 1.38 -14.62 -8.24
N GLY A 28 1.89 -13.98 -7.21
CA GLY A 28 1.22 -13.91 -5.93
C GLY A 28 1.73 -12.77 -5.06
N LEU A 29 1.14 -12.65 -3.88
CA LEU A 29 1.55 -11.66 -2.89
C LEU A 29 2.88 -12.07 -2.23
N PRO A 30 3.78 -11.13 -1.93
CA PRO A 30 4.93 -11.41 -1.09
C PRO A 30 4.49 -11.80 0.31
N GLY A 31 5.05 -12.86 0.85
CA GLY A 31 4.72 -13.38 2.17
C GLY A 31 5.67 -14.51 2.55
N GLY A 32 5.46 -15.09 3.72
CA GLY A 32 6.28 -16.20 4.23
C GLY A 32 5.84 -16.61 5.62
N PHE A 33 6.63 -17.48 6.23
CA PHE A 33 6.39 -17.97 7.58
C PHE A 33 7.05 -17.08 8.62
N VAL A 34 6.46 -17.08 9.82
CA VAL A 34 7.07 -16.52 11.03
C VAL A 34 8.38 -17.25 11.32
N ASP A 35 9.36 -16.51 11.77
CA ASP A 35 10.63 -17.03 12.28
C ASP A 35 10.77 -16.59 13.74
N GLU A 36 10.47 -17.48 14.65
CA GLU A 36 10.46 -17.23 16.11
C GLU A 36 11.82 -16.78 16.64
N THR A 37 12.88 -16.96 15.88
CA THR A 37 14.25 -16.53 16.28
C THR A 37 14.54 -15.08 15.90
N GLN A 38 13.78 -14.50 14.97
CA GLN A 38 13.99 -13.16 14.43
C GLN A 38 12.79 -12.22 14.63
N ASP A 39 11.56 -12.77 14.66
CA ASP A 39 10.34 -12.01 14.67
C ASP A 39 9.77 -11.95 16.10
N ASN A 40 9.64 -10.75 16.68
CA ASN A 40 9.00 -10.57 17.99
C ASN A 40 7.48 -10.43 17.87
N CYS A 41 7.00 -10.02 16.69
CA CYS A 41 5.57 -9.85 16.37
C CYS A 41 5.32 -10.13 14.89
N LEU A 42 4.04 -10.16 14.50
CA LEU A 42 3.64 -10.41 13.11
C LEU A 42 4.09 -9.29 12.16
N GLU A 43 4.15 -8.07 12.64
CA GLU A 43 4.65 -6.91 11.89
C GLU A 43 6.13 -7.10 11.50
N ASP A 44 6.96 -7.63 12.41
CA ASP A 44 8.37 -7.95 12.12
C ASP A 44 8.46 -8.97 10.98
N THR A 45 7.63 -10.03 11.03
CA THR A 45 7.55 -11.02 9.95
C THR A 45 7.21 -10.36 8.60
N VAL A 46 6.21 -9.49 8.58
CA VAL A 46 5.76 -8.81 7.35
C VAL A 46 6.89 -7.96 6.77
N LEU A 47 7.50 -7.10 7.58
CA LEU A 47 8.57 -6.20 7.16
C LEU A 47 9.80 -6.98 6.69
N ARG A 48 10.20 -8.01 7.42
CA ARG A 48 11.29 -8.90 7.05
C ARG A 48 11.03 -9.59 5.71
N LYS A 49 9.85 -10.20 5.54
CA LYS A 49 9.50 -10.91 4.29
C LYS A 49 9.37 -9.99 3.09
N LEU A 50 8.86 -8.77 3.25
CA LEU A 50 8.87 -7.77 2.20
C LEU A 50 10.30 -7.39 1.81
N LYS A 51 11.13 -7.06 2.79
CA LYS A 51 12.54 -6.71 2.57
C LYS A 51 13.30 -7.83 1.88
N GLU A 52 13.21 -9.08 2.40
CA GLU A 52 13.90 -10.24 1.83
C GLU A 52 13.51 -10.49 0.37
N LYS A 53 12.22 -10.42 0.04
CA LYS A 53 11.72 -10.79 -1.29
C LYS A 53 11.80 -9.69 -2.33
N THR A 54 11.68 -8.44 -1.93
CA THR A 54 11.47 -7.31 -2.84
C THR A 54 12.39 -6.13 -2.60
N GLY A 55 13.17 -6.14 -1.51
CA GLY A 55 14.01 -5.02 -1.08
C GLY A 55 13.24 -3.85 -0.46
N VAL A 56 11.92 -3.97 -0.32
CA VAL A 56 11.05 -2.85 0.10
C VAL A 56 10.77 -2.90 1.60
N ILE A 57 10.82 -1.73 2.25
CA ILE A 57 10.35 -1.51 3.63
C ILE A 57 9.31 -0.38 3.57
N PRO A 58 8.00 -0.69 3.69
CA PRO A 58 6.96 0.33 3.64
C PRO A 58 6.93 1.17 4.93
N PRO A 59 6.69 2.49 4.83
CA PRO A 59 6.54 3.35 6.00
C PRO A 59 5.21 3.18 6.73
N TYR A 60 4.28 2.47 6.12
CA TYR A 60 2.95 2.22 6.65
C TYR A 60 2.52 0.78 6.37
N ILE A 61 2.13 0.06 7.42
CA ILE A 61 1.50 -1.26 7.37
C ILE A 61 0.32 -1.32 8.34
N GLU A 62 -0.69 -2.10 8.02
CA GLU A 62 -1.76 -2.46 8.96
C GLU A 62 -2.27 -3.88 8.67
N GLN A 63 -2.70 -4.58 9.71
CA GLN A 63 -3.36 -5.86 9.54
C GLN A 63 -4.70 -5.69 8.83
N LEU A 64 -4.91 -6.43 7.74
CA LEU A 64 -6.15 -6.42 6.97
C LEU A 64 -7.15 -7.42 7.55
N CYS A 65 -6.78 -8.70 7.56
CA CYS A 65 -7.61 -9.81 7.99
C CYS A 65 -6.78 -11.04 8.31
N SER A 66 -7.43 -12.02 8.94
CA SER A 66 -6.94 -13.39 9.04
C SER A 66 -7.88 -14.31 8.30
N VAL A 67 -7.34 -15.20 7.47
CA VAL A 67 -8.11 -16.19 6.71
C VAL A 67 -7.55 -17.58 7.01
N GLY A 68 -8.44 -18.51 7.38
CA GLY A 68 -8.04 -19.88 7.67
C GLY A 68 -9.08 -20.87 7.21
N ASN A 69 -8.67 -21.84 6.39
CA ASN A 69 -9.51 -22.96 5.96
C ASN A 69 -8.64 -24.04 5.28
N ASN A 70 -9.29 -25.14 4.86
CA ASN A 70 -8.64 -26.28 4.23
C ASN A 70 -8.64 -26.21 2.70
N GLN A 71 -9.12 -25.15 2.08
CA GLN A 71 -9.26 -25.03 0.62
C GLN A 71 -8.25 -24.05 0.01
N ARG A 72 -7.75 -23.11 0.81
CA ARG A 72 -6.86 -22.05 0.33
C ARG A 72 -5.45 -22.53 -0.08
N ASP A 73 -5.02 -23.68 0.47
CA ASP A 73 -3.71 -24.28 0.17
C ASP A 73 -3.87 -25.79 0.00
N VAL A 74 -3.41 -26.32 -1.13
CA VAL A 74 -3.50 -27.76 -1.46
C VAL A 74 -2.74 -28.65 -0.46
N ARG A 75 -1.82 -28.09 0.32
CA ARG A 75 -1.06 -28.84 1.34
C ARG A 75 -1.88 -29.14 2.61
N GLY A 76 -3.05 -28.52 2.77
CA GLY A 76 -3.95 -28.75 3.88
C GLY A 76 -4.47 -27.50 4.54
N TRP A 77 -4.99 -27.66 5.75
CA TRP A 77 -5.53 -26.57 6.54
C TRP A 77 -4.45 -25.54 6.89
N SER A 78 -4.69 -24.27 6.56
CA SER A 78 -3.71 -23.22 6.78
C SER A 78 -4.36 -21.89 7.19
N VAL A 79 -3.64 -21.11 7.98
CA VAL A 79 -3.99 -19.74 8.35
C VAL A 79 -3.01 -18.77 7.70
N THR A 80 -3.54 -17.66 7.20
CA THR A 80 -2.73 -16.49 6.85
C THR A 80 -3.21 -15.27 7.60
N VAL A 81 -2.28 -14.46 8.08
CA VAL A 81 -2.54 -13.10 8.55
C VAL A 81 -2.10 -12.16 7.43
N CYS A 82 -3.05 -11.46 6.84
CA CYS A 82 -2.81 -10.57 5.72
C CYS A 82 -2.63 -9.14 6.21
N TYR A 83 -1.63 -8.45 5.68
CA TYR A 83 -1.37 -7.04 5.93
C TYR A 83 -1.53 -6.22 4.65
N THR A 84 -2.00 -4.97 4.77
CA THR A 84 -1.88 -3.96 3.73
C THR A 84 -0.72 -3.05 4.03
N ALA A 85 -0.05 -2.59 2.99
CA ALA A 85 1.04 -1.65 3.08
C ALA A 85 0.95 -0.63 1.94
N LEU A 86 1.50 0.56 2.15
CA LEU A 86 1.51 1.63 1.18
C LEU A 86 2.88 2.30 1.15
N ILE A 87 3.41 2.55 -0.06
CA ILE A 87 4.73 3.12 -0.26
C ILE A 87 4.76 4.02 -1.50
N ALA A 88 5.60 5.04 -1.49
CA ALA A 88 5.99 5.77 -2.70
C ALA A 88 6.60 4.81 -3.73
N HIS A 89 6.31 5.03 -5.00
CA HIS A 89 6.79 4.14 -6.05
C HIS A 89 8.32 4.05 -6.08
N GLN A 90 8.81 2.83 -6.11
CA GLN A 90 10.23 2.53 -6.29
C GLN A 90 10.40 1.26 -7.13
N ALA A 91 11.52 1.17 -7.83
CA ALA A 91 11.88 -0.06 -8.53
C ALA A 91 12.12 -1.20 -7.53
N CYS A 92 11.54 -2.36 -7.80
CA CYS A 92 11.72 -3.56 -7.00
C CYS A 92 12.43 -4.63 -7.82
N LYS A 93 13.21 -5.48 -7.13
CA LYS A 93 13.90 -6.62 -7.73
C LYS A 93 13.71 -7.85 -6.86
N ALA A 94 13.75 -9.04 -7.46
CA ALA A 94 13.83 -10.28 -6.71
C ALA A 94 15.17 -10.34 -5.96
N HIS A 95 15.13 -10.70 -4.68
CA HIS A 95 16.29 -10.71 -3.80
C HIS A 95 16.62 -12.09 -3.22
N ILE A 96 15.74 -13.08 -3.38
CA ILE A 96 15.94 -14.44 -2.86
C ILE A 96 15.46 -15.50 -3.85
N ASP A 97 16.01 -16.70 -3.76
CA ASP A 97 15.74 -17.84 -4.65
C ASP A 97 14.29 -18.34 -4.67
N SER A 98 13.45 -17.91 -3.73
CA SER A 98 12.02 -18.25 -3.72
C SER A 98 11.15 -17.34 -4.60
N VAL A 99 11.76 -16.36 -5.28
CA VAL A 99 11.11 -15.38 -6.14
C VAL A 99 11.88 -15.26 -7.45
N ASP A 100 11.25 -15.61 -8.57
CA ASP A 100 11.87 -15.48 -9.89
C ASP A 100 11.82 -14.03 -10.39
N HIS A 101 10.66 -13.38 -10.27
CA HIS A 101 10.45 -12.00 -10.71
C HIS A 101 9.57 -11.21 -9.74
N VAL A 102 9.69 -9.88 -9.83
CA VAL A 102 8.85 -8.92 -9.07
C VAL A 102 8.28 -7.90 -10.05
N MET A 103 7.00 -7.54 -9.90
CA MET A 103 6.39 -6.50 -10.71
C MET A 103 5.36 -5.67 -9.94
N TRP A 104 5.22 -4.42 -10.37
CA TRP A 104 4.09 -3.57 -10.04
C TRP A 104 3.00 -3.74 -11.10
N LEU A 105 1.87 -4.33 -10.73
CA LEU A 105 0.72 -4.54 -11.61
C LEU A 105 -0.35 -3.49 -11.33
N PRO A 106 -0.89 -2.79 -12.37
CA PRO A 106 -2.07 -1.95 -12.21
C PRO A 106 -3.24 -2.73 -11.58
N ILE A 107 -3.91 -2.12 -10.61
CA ILE A 107 -4.95 -2.82 -9.82
C ILE A 107 -6.11 -3.31 -10.69
N ASP A 108 -6.42 -2.62 -11.76
CA ASP A 108 -7.52 -2.98 -12.67
C ASP A 108 -7.17 -4.17 -13.60
N GLU A 109 -5.90 -4.54 -13.68
CA GLU A 109 -5.43 -5.72 -14.41
C GLU A 109 -5.39 -6.99 -13.55
N VAL A 110 -5.50 -6.86 -12.22
CA VAL A 110 -5.41 -8.00 -11.28
C VAL A 110 -6.47 -9.06 -11.56
N ALA A 111 -7.71 -8.65 -11.89
CA ALA A 111 -8.80 -9.59 -12.17
C ALA A 111 -8.54 -10.50 -13.38
N GLN A 112 -7.65 -10.08 -14.30
CA GLN A 112 -7.27 -10.84 -15.48
C GLN A 112 -6.10 -11.82 -15.22
N LYS A 113 -5.47 -11.71 -14.03
CA LYS A 113 -4.36 -12.58 -13.63
C LYS A 113 -4.87 -13.73 -12.76
N ASN A 114 -4.48 -14.94 -13.14
CA ASN A 114 -4.69 -16.13 -12.28
C ASN A 114 -3.57 -16.17 -11.24
N LEU A 115 -3.79 -15.52 -10.09
CA LEU A 115 -2.81 -15.48 -9.01
C LEU A 115 -2.78 -16.79 -8.23
N ALA A 116 -1.71 -17.01 -7.47
CA ALA A 116 -1.58 -18.14 -6.58
C ALA A 116 -2.60 -18.05 -5.43
N PHE A 117 -3.11 -19.19 -4.99
CA PHE A 117 -4.01 -19.33 -3.85
C PHE A 117 -5.26 -18.42 -3.96
N ASP A 118 -5.64 -17.79 -2.85
CA ASP A 118 -6.73 -16.83 -2.68
C ASP A 118 -6.28 -15.36 -2.82
N HIS A 119 -5.13 -15.11 -3.47
CA HIS A 119 -4.52 -13.79 -3.50
C HIS A 119 -5.34 -12.75 -4.25
N ASN A 120 -6.15 -13.12 -5.25
CA ASN A 120 -7.08 -12.20 -5.91
C ASN A 120 -8.10 -11.63 -4.92
N GLU A 121 -8.63 -12.48 -4.03
CA GLU A 121 -9.61 -12.08 -3.01
C GLU A 121 -9.00 -11.18 -1.96
N LEU A 122 -7.77 -11.49 -1.49
CA LEU A 122 -7.05 -10.65 -0.54
C LEU A 122 -6.74 -9.25 -1.11
N ILE A 123 -6.37 -9.17 -2.39
CA ILE A 123 -6.13 -7.88 -3.06
C ILE A 123 -7.43 -7.07 -3.16
N ALA A 124 -8.55 -7.71 -3.51
CA ALA A 124 -9.85 -7.05 -3.58
C ALA A 124 -10.28 -6.48 -2.22
N GLN A 125 -10.12 -7.24 -1.15
CA GLN A 125 -10.39 -6.79 0.23
C GLN A 125 -9.46 -5.63 0.64
N ALA A 126 -8.19 -5.73 0.31
CA ALA A 126 -7.21 -4.67 0.62
C ALA A 126 -7.50 -3.37 -0.13
N ARG A 127 -7.89 -3.46 -1.42
CA ARG A 127 -8.32 -2.30 -2.23
C ARG A 127 -9.51 -1.59 -1.59
N GLU A 128 -10.54 -2.36 -1.20
CA GLU A 128 -11.73 -1.77 -0.56
C GLU A 128 -11.38 -1.17 0.81
N ARG A 129 -10.55 -1.82 1.62
CA ARG A 129 -10.06 -1.26 2.89
C ARG A 129 -9.31 0.06 2.67
N LEU A 130 -8.42 0.12 1.69
CA LEU A 130 -7.66 1.33 1.38
C LEU A 130 -8.56 2.46 0.92
N LYS A 131 -9.56 2.17 0.06
CA LYS A 131 -10.58 3.12 -0.35
C LYS A 131 -11.35 3.70 0.85
N GLN A 132 -11.86 2.84 1.73
CA GLN A 132 -12.56 3.27 2.94
C GLN A 132 -11.66 4.12 3.84
N LYS A 133 -10.43 3.71 4.05
CA LYS A 133 -9.47 4.44 4.87
C LYS A 133 -9.12 5.82 4.30
N SER A 134 -9.10 5.94 2.99
CA SER A 134 -8.85 7.20 2.28
C SER A 134 -9.93 8.27 2.54
N LEU A 135 -11.13 7.86 2.94
CA LEU A 135 -12.22 8.78 3.27
C LEU A 135 -12.00 9.53 4.60
N TYR A 136 -11.31 8.91 5.55
CA TYR A 136 -11.21 9.43 6.92
C TYR A 136 -9.79 9.51 7.48
N SER A 137 -8.76 9.26 6.68
CA SER A 137 -7.36 9.34 7.13
C SER A 137 -6.44 9.94 6.05
N ILE A 138 -5.22 10.29 6.45
CA ILE A 138 -4.18 10.79 5.54
C ILE A 138 -3.29 9.67 4.97
N VAL A 139 -3.63 8.42 5.24
CA VAL A 139 -2.85 7.23 4.80
C VAL A 139 -2.49 7.25 3.31
N PRO A 140 -3.33 7.74 2.37
CA PRO A 140 -2.93 7.91 0.97
C PRO A 140 -1.62 8.66 0.75
N GLY A 141 -1.26 9.57 1.65
CA GLY A 141 0.00 10.32 1.58
C GLY A 141 1.26 9.44 1.62
N PHE A 142 1.19 8.24 2.19
CA PHE A 142 2.31 7.29 2.19
C PHE A 142 2.62 6.71 0.80
N ALA A 143 1.72 6.87 -0.17
CA ALA A 143 1.99 6.50 -1.57
C ALA A 143 2.77 7.58 -2.33
N LEU A 144 2.97 8.74 -1.74
CA LEU A 144 3.72 9.86 -2.32
C LEU A 144 5.20 9.81 -1.90
N PRO A 145 6.10 10.47 -2.66
CA PRO A 145 7.46 10.74 -2.20
C PRO A 145 7.47 11.43 -0.83
N GLU A 146 8.60 11.37 -0.14
CA GLU A 146 8.77 12.00 1.19
C GLU A 146 8.33 13.47 1.21
N VAL A 147 8.56 14.17 0.09
CA VAL A 147 8.20 15.58 -0.10
C VAL A 147 7.22 15.69 -1.27
N PHE A 148 6.06 16.28 -1.00
CA PHE A 148 4.95 16.37 -1.96
C PHE A 148 4.19 17.70 -1.83
N THR A 149 3.33 18.00 -2.82
CA THR A 149 2.42 19.14 -2.81
C THR A 149 1.01 18.75 -2.35
N LEU A 150 0.22 19.71 -1.85
CA LEU A 150 -1.19 19.46 -1.52
C LEU A 150 -2.04 18.99 -2.71
N PRO A 151 -1.84 19.49 -3.95
CA PRO A 151 -2.50 18.91 -5.12
C PRO A 151 -2.18 17.43 -5.36
N GLU A 152 -0.92 17.01 -5.20
CA GLU A 152 -0.55 15.59 -5.32
C GLU A 152 -1.26 14.75 -4.25
N LEU A 153 -1.29 15.22 -3.00
CA LEU A 153 -2.00 14.53 -1.91
C LEU A 153 -3.50 14.42 -2.19
N GLN A 154 -4.14 15.51 -2.65
CA GLN A 154 -5.55 15.48 -3.03
C GLN A 154 -5.80 14.48 -4.15
N HIS A 155 -4.96 14.48 -5.19
CA HIS A 155 -5.12 13.61 -6.35
C HIS A 155 -5.04 12.13 -5.99
N VAL A 156 -4.10 11.73 -5.11
CA VAL A 156 -4.02 10.35 -4.62
C VAL A 156 -5.30 9.97 -3.85
N HIS A 157 -5.84 10.85 -3.01
CA HIS A 157 -7.11 10.61 -2.34
C HIS A 157 -8.25 10.40 -3.35
N GLU A 158 -8.34 11.24 -4.38
CA GLU A 158 -9.38 11.17 -5.42
C GLU A 158 -9.32 9.85 -6.21
N ILE A 159 -8.11 9.40 -6.58
CA ILE A 159 -7.90 8.11 -7.26
C ILE A 159 -8.37 6.94 -6.36
N LEU A 160 -7.99 6.95 -5.09
CA LEU A 160 -8.34 5.86 -4.16
C LEU A 160 -9.82 5.83 -3.82
N ILE A 161 -10.45 6.98 -3.66
CA ILE A 161 -11.89 7.11 -3.37
C ILE A 161 -12.73 6.88 -4.63
N GLY A 162 -12.19 7.20 -5.81
CA GLY A 162 -12.90 7.13 -7.09
C GLY A 162 -13.84 8.32 -7.32
N LYS A 163 -13.60 9.47 -6.66
CA LYS A 163 -14.39 10.70 -6.76
C LYS A 163 -13.51 11.93 -6.63
N GLU A 164 -13.89 13.00 -7.30
CA GLU A 164 -13.28 14.32 -7.09
C GLU A 164 -13.63 14.88 -5.71
N ILE A 165 -12.69 15.59 -5.12
CA ILE A 165 -12.80 16.25 -3.82
C ILE A 165 -12.74 17.77 -4.03
N GLN A 166 -13.64 18.49 -3.38
CA GLN A 166 -13.64 19.95 -3.46
C GLN A 166 -12.38 20.55 -2.84
N LYS A 167 -11.54 21.18 -3.68
CA LYS A 167 -10.18 21.64 -3.35
C LYS A 167 -10.09 22.50 -2.08
N LYS A 168 -10.99 23.47 -1.91
CA LYS A 168 -10.99 24.34 -0.73
C LYS A 168 -11.31 23.60 0.55
N SER A 169 -12.26 22.66 0.49
CA SER A 169 -12.65 21.84 1.64
C SER A 169 -11.53 20.88 2.05
N PHE A 170 -10.92 20.19 1.08
CA PHE A 170 -9.78 19.31 1.32
C PHE A 170 -8.64 20.05 2.00
N ARG A 171 -8.19 21.16 1.39
CA ARG A 171 -7.10 21.97 1.90
C ARG A 171 -7.35 22.44 3.33
N ARG A 172 -8.52 23.01 3.61
CA ARG A 172 -8.90 23.46 4.95
C ARG A 172 -8.83 22.35 5.99
N ARG A 173 -9.31 21.13 5.63
CA ARG A 173 -9.27 19.98 6.55
C ARG A 173 -7.88 19.50 6.85
N ILE A 174 -7.01 19.42 5.84
CA ILE A 174 -5.60 19.04 6.03
C ILE A 174 -4.88 20.07 6.90
N GLU A 175 -5.07 21.36 6.65
CA GLU A 175 -4.49 22.44 7.44
C GLU A 175 -4.99 22.41 8.90
N GLN A 176 -6.29 22.25 9.13
CA GLN A 176 -6.87 22.17 10.48
C GLN A 176 -6.43 20.93 11.27
N ALA A 177 -6.18 19.83 10.60
CA ALA A 177 -5.73 18.59 11.23
C ALA A 177 -4.25 18.62 11.63
N ASP A 178 -3.49 19.58 11.13
CA ASP A 178 -2.07 19.78 11.43
C ASP A 178 -1.20 18.51 11.25
N LEU A 179 -1.44 17.80 10.15
CA LEU A 179 -0.79 16.50 9.85
C LEU A 179 0.49 16.63 9.02
N LEU A 180 0.78 17.84 8.51
CA LEU A 180 1.87 18.09 7.60
C LEU A 180 2.90 19.02 8.23
N ILE A 181 4.16 18.87 7.80
CA ILE A 181 5.26 19.79 8.03
C ILE A 181 5.47 20.58 6.74
N ASP A 182 5.32 21.89 6.78
CA ASP A 182 5.74 22.77 5.68
C ASP A 182 7.27 22.80 5.64
N THR A 183 7.86 22.45 4.51
CA THR A 183 9.33 22.44 4.34
C THR A 183 9.91 23.84 4.13
N GLY A 184 9.08 24.84 3.87
CA GLY A 184 9.49 26.17 3.43
C GLY A 184 9.93 26.23 1.96
N GLU A 185 10.02 25.11 1.29
CA GLU A 185 10.41 24.99 -0.12
C GLU A 185 9.20 25.02 -1.06
N LYS A 186 9.45 25.36 -2.33
CA LYS A 186 8.44 25.35 -3.38
C LYS A 186 8.95 24.65 -4.62
N ARG A 187 8.07 23.92 -5.28
CA ARG A 187 8.34 23.30 -6.58
C ARG A 187 7.75 24.17 -7.69
N ALA A 188 8.57 24.52 -8.69
CA ALA A 188 8.09 25.18 -9.89
C ALA A 188 7.30 24.17 -10.73
N GLU A 189 6.01 24.48 -10.97
CA GLU A 189 5.12 23.75 -11.83
C GLU A 189 4.60 24.67 -12.93
N LYS A 190 3.80 24.14 -13.88
CA LYS A 190 3.09 24.97 -14.84
C LYS A 190 2.10 25.88 -14.09
N GLY A 191 2.53 27.13 -13.78
CA GLY A 191 1.74 28.09 -13.04
C GLY A 191 2.43 28.60 -11.76
N ARG A 192 1.65 28.91 -10.70
CA ARG A 192 2.18 29.40 -9.42
C ARG A 192 2.94 28.30 -8.70
N PRO A 193 4.17 28.56 -8.19
CA PRO A 193 4.93 27.55 -7.42
C PRO A 193 4.14 26.99 -6.27
N ALA A 194 4.14 25.65 -6.13
CA ALA A 194 3.44 24.92 -5.08
C ALA A 194 4.35 24.69 -3.87
N SER A 195 3.85 24.96 -2.65
CA SER A 195 4.55 24.64 -1.41
C SER A 195 4.70 23.14 -1.23
N LEU A 196 5.84 22.73 -0.66
CA LEU A 196 6.20 21.34 -0.40
C LEU A 196 5.99 20.98 1.07
N TYR A 197 5.46 19.77 1.29
CA TYR A 197 5.09 19.26 2.60
C TYR A 197 5.65 17.86 2.82
N ARG A 198 5.78 17.47 4.10
CA ARG A 198 6.04 16.10 4.55
C ARG A 198 4.96 15.66 5.53
N LEU A 199 4.71 14.36 5.60
CA LEU A 199 3.86 13.79 6.65
C LEU A 199 4.55 13.89 8.03
N LYS A 200 3.81 14.27 9.07
CA LYS A 200 4.25 14.10 10.46
C LYS A 200 4.28 12.61 10.81
N LYS A 201 5.19 12.18 11.68
CA LYS A 201 5.30 10.78 12.13
C LYS A 201 3.99 10.23 12.74
N SER A 202 3.25 11.08 13.45
CA SER A 202 1.98 10.73 14.10
C SER A 202 0.77 10.75 13.15
N SER A 203 0.94 11.10 11.88
CA SER A 203 -0.19 11.30 10.95
C SER A 203 -0.92 10.00 10.58
N ALA A 204 -0.24 8.85 10.66
CA ALA A 204 -0.83 7.55 10.34
C ALA A 204 -2.04 7.18 11.21
N ASP A 205 -2.02 7.59 12.47
CA ASP A 205 -3.05 7.26 13.46
C ASP A 205 -4.22 8.25 13.48
N TYR A 206 -4.07 9.39 12.81
CA TYR A 206 -5.08 10.42 12.79
C TYR A 206 -6.29 10.02 11.94
N ARG A 207 -7.49 10.33 12.44
CA ARG A 207 -8.76 10.10 11.74
C ARG A 207 -9.57 11.39 11.69
N PHE A 208 -10.01 11.76 10.49
CA PHE A 208 -10.92 12.89 10.31
C PHE A 208 -12.30 12.54 10.91
N ILE A 209 -12.90 13.50 11.62
CA ILE A 209 -14.24 13.34 12.25
C ILE A 209 -15.31 13.14 11.18
N ARG A 210 -15.13 13.73 9.99
CA ARG A 210 -16.03 13.59 8.84
C ARG A 210 -15.24 13.14 7.63
N ASN A 211 -15.87 12.34 6.78
CA ASN A 211 -15.25 11.88 5.54
C ASN A 211 -14.79 13.05 4.64
N LEU A 212 -13.73 12.83 3.87
CA LEU A 212 -13.12 13.82 2.99
C LEU A 212 -13.95 14.14 1.74
N GLU A 213 -14.90 13.29 1.38
CA GLU A 213 -15.74 13.44 0.19
C GLU A 213 -16.87 14.46 0.30
N PHE A 214 -17.03 15.13 1.46
CA PHE A 214 -18.07 16.13 1.73
C PHE A 214 -17.50 17.52 1.97
#